data_34dacac85379cb2bbc5cd86417d8b0fd
#
_entry.id   34dacac85379cb2bbc5cd86417d8b0fd
#
_cell.length_a   1.000
_cell.length_b   1.000
_cell.length_c   1.000
_cell.angle_alpha   90.00
_cell.angle_beta   90.00
_cell.angle_gamma   90.00
#
_symmetry.space_group_name_H-M   'P 1'
#
loop_
_entity.id
_entity.type
_entity.pdbx_description
1 polymer ?
#
loop_
_entity_poly.entity_id
_entity_poly.type
_entity_poly.pdbx_seq_one_letter_code
_entity_poly.pdbx_strand_id
1 'polypeptide(L)'
;MATKEMKIEGMTCLHCEKTVAEALASAGASKVDANWREGRALFDVSTAADRELSAAIEEAGYKVVSIQDAQRKKTGFEPLVGDKKHEYDLIVIGSGSAAFAAAIRATEAGSRVALMESNVVGGTCVNVGCVPSKAMLAPADAYFRAGHHPFAGIQTSANGIDLGAMVDSKAELVDQLRAEKYLDLAREYGFTICQGLAEFVDAETIECGGERLRARAYLIATGALPALPPIEGLTQAGYLTSTTALEVRQPPRELAVIGANAIGLELGQLFMRMGSKVTFLEAMPRITPLEEPEVSETMQAILQDEGGTVLTGVKIRSVHRDGERRRMSFEHRGGRREITVDEVLVATGRRPNTDGMGLEKAGIELTDRGAVKVDEHLRTTNPRVWAAGDVTGHPQFVYVAAYEGNMAARNALEGEDLKIDFTSLPRVIFTGPTVAATGLTDEQANAQGIECECRVLPLSAVPRALVNRDTRGFVKIVAERTTGRIIGATAVADGAGDVIQAAIYAIQFGLTTDQVASTWSPYLTFAEAFKLAAQTFTRDVSKLSCCAA
;
A
#
# COMPACT_ATOMS: atom_id res chain seq x y z
N MET A 1 -39.91 7.78 21.06
CA MET A 1 -39.43 8.32 19.79
C MET A 1 -39.82 7.34 18.69
N ALA A 2 -40.40 7.83 17.60
CA ALA A 2 -40.68 7.00 16.42
C ALA A 2 -39.49 7.05 15.49
N THR A 3 -39.10 5.93 14.91
CA THR A 3 -38.10 5.89 13.85
C THR A 3 -38.82 6.03 12.51
N LYS A 4 -38.32 6.91 11.64
CA LYS A 4 -38.86 7.15 10.30
C LYS A 4 -37.82 6.95 9.24
N GLU A 5 -38.28 6.53 8.06
CA GLU A 5 -37.50 6.48 6.83
C GLU A 5 -38.06 7.53 5.85
N MET A 6 -37.16 8.36 5.32
CA MET A 6 -37.48 9.34 4.28
C MET A 6 -36.73 8.96 3.00
N LYS A 7 -37.47 8.81 1.89
CA LYS A 7 -36.87 8.67 0.56
C LYS A 7 -36.63 10.05 -0.05
N ILE A 8 -35.40 10.27 -0.55
CA ILE A 8 -34.90 11.56 -0.98
C ILE A 8 -34.27 11.43 -2.37
N GLU A 9 -34.75 12.19 -3.33
CA GLU A 9 -34.13 12.32 -4.65
C GLU A 9 -33.17 13.52 -4.68
N GLY A 10 -32.09 13.40 -5.46
CA GLY A 10 -31.09 14.44 -5.66
C GLY A 10 -29.80 14.28 -4.85
N MET A 11 -29.72 13.33 -3.93
CA MET A 11 -28.46 12.99 -3.27
C MET A 11 -27.54 12.24 -4.25
N THR A 12 -26.29 12.70 -4.42
CA THR A 12 -25.34 12.12 -5.36
C THR A 12 -23.97 11.83 -4.75
N CYS A 13 -23.72 12.25 -3.51
CA CYS A 13 -22.41 12.09 -2.86
C CYS A 13 -22.51 12.20 -1.33
N LEU A 14 -21.40 11.91 -0.64
CA LEU A 14 -21.28 12.01 0.82
C LEU A 14 -21.54 13.41 1.38
N HIS A 15 -21.24 14.47 0.61
CA HIS A 15 -21.58 15.84 1.03
C HIS A 15 -23.10 16.02 1.13
N CYS A 16 -23.85 15.41 0.21
CA CYS A 16 -25.31 15.40 0.26
C CYS A 16 -25.85 14.71 1.52
N GLU A 17 -25.24 13.60 1.96
CA GLU A 17 -25.63 12.93 3.22
C GLU A 17 -25.47 13.85 4.42
N LYS A 18 -24.34 14.55 4.49
CA LYS A 18 -24.05 15.50 5.57
C LYS A 18 -25.07 16.65 5.58
N THR A 19 -25.34 17.23 4.42
CA THR A 19 -26.33 18.31 4.28
C THR A 19 -27.73 17.85 4.69
N VAL A 20 -28.15 16.67 4.26
CA VAL A 20 -29.43 16.06 4.62
C VAL A 20 -29.49 15.77 6.13
N ALA A 21 -28.39 15.22 6.70
CA ALA A 21 -28.34 14.93 8.13
C ALA A 21 -28.44 16.21 8.98
N GLU A 22 -27.73 17.26 8.59
CA GLU A 22 -27.76 18.57 9.26
C GLU A 22 -29.16 19.23 9.15
N ALA A 23 -29.80 19.17 7.98
CA ALA A 23 -31.14 19.69 7.77
C ALA A 23 -32.18 18.98 8.65
N LEU A 24 -32.15 17.63 8.67
CA LEU A 24 -33.06 16.85 9.52
C LEU A 24 -32.81 17.07 11.01
N ALA A 25 -31.55 17.17 11.42
CA ALA A 25 -31.21 17.47 12.82
C ALA A 25 -31.70 18.87 13.24
N SER A 26 -31.57 19.86 12.38
CA SER A 26 -32.07 21.22 12.61
C SER A 26 -33.60 21.27 12.71
N ALA A 27 -34.31 20.37 12.03
CA ALA A 27 -35.75 20.20 12.09
C ALA A 27 -36.23 19.31 13.27
N GLY A 28 -35.34 18.93 14.19
CA GLY A 28 -35.66 18.18 15.41
C GLY A 28 -35.58 16.67 15.30
N ALA A 29 -35.00 16.14 14.23
CA ALA A 29 -34.63 14.73 14.14
C ALA A 29 -33.34 14.42 14.94
N SER A 30 -33.20 13.19 15.38
CA SER A 30 -32.02 12.70 16.07
C SER A 30 -31.55 11.37 15.47
N LYS A 31 -30.30 10.99 15.67
CA LYS A 31 -29.71 9.77 15.13
C LYS A 31 -29.96 9.62 13.62
N VAL A 32 -29.71 10.68 12.88
CA VAL A 32 -29.91 10.70 11.43
C VAL A 32 -28.84 9.86 10.75
N ASP A 33 -29.29 8.92 9.93
CA ASP A 33 -28.47 8.05 9.07
C ASP A 33 -28.93 8.27 7.62
N ALA A 34 -28.24 9.15 6.89
CA ALA A 34 -28.54 9.46 5.49
C ALA A 34 -27.63 8.65 4.58
N ASN A 35 -28.18 8.06 3.52
CA ASN A 35 -27.45 7.25 2.55
C ASN A 35 -27.78 7.70 1.12
N TRP A 36 -26.83 8.33 0.44
CA TRP A 36 -27.02 8.86 -0.90
C TRP A 36 -27.20 7.78 -1.98
N ARG A 37 -26.57 6.58 -1.78
CA ARG A 37 -26.68 5.47 -2.73
C ARG A 37 -28.06 4.83 -2.73
N GLU A 38 -28.69 4.82 -1.57
CA GLU A 38 -30.04 4.29 -1.40
C GLU A 38 -31.12 5.36 -1.56
N GLY A 39 -30.72 6.64 -1.67
CA GLY A 39 -31.64 7.78 -1.77
C GLY A 39 -32.55 7.89 -0.56
N ARG A 40 -32.06 7.61 0.67
CA ARG A 40 -32.87 7.61 1.88
C ARG A 40 -32.16 8.19 3.10
N ALA A 41 -32.93 8.60 4.09
CA ALA A 41 -32.47 8.91 5.43
C ALA A 41 -33.32 8.18 6.47
N LEU A 42 -32.68 7.59 7.48
CA LEU A 42 -33.32 6.96 8.64
C LEU A 42 -33.04 7.83 9.87
N PHE A 43 -34.05 8.17 10.65
CA PHE A 43 -33.88 9.06 11.80
C PHE A 43 -34.94 8.83 12.88
N ASP A 44 -34.65 9.21 14.12
CA ASP A 44 -35.57 9.18 15.24
C ASP A 44 -36.18 10.58 15.43
N VAL A 45 -37.49 10.64 15.61
CA VAL A 45 -38.24 11.88 15.87
C VAL A 45 -39.14 11.74 17.09
N SER A 46 -39.23 12.79 17.91
CA SER A 46 -40.12 12.82 19.08
C SER A 46 -41.37 13.65 18.89
N THR A 47 -41.28 14.80 18.24
CA THR A 47 -42.36 15.78 18.15
C THR A 47 -42.48 16.51 16.82
N ALA A 48 -41.41 16.50 15.98
CA ALA A 48 -41.46 17.21 14.70
C ALA A 48 -42.43 16.54 13.72
N ALA A 49 -43.24 17.37 13.03
CA ALA A 49 -44.18 16.88 12.05
C ALA A 49 -43.48 16.54 10.71
N ASP A 50 -43.99 15.55 9.99
CA ASP A 50 -43.45 15.13 8.69
C ASP A 50 -43.33 16.28 7.69
N ARG A 51 -44.22 17.26 7.77
CA ARG A 51 -44.21 18.46 6.93
C ARG A 51 -43.00 19.37 7.23
N GLU A 52 -42.57 19.48 8.48
CA GLU A 52 -41.41 20.30 8.89
C GLU A 52 -40.11 19.63 8.45
N LEU A 53 -40.04 18.32 8.60
CA LEU A 53 -38.90 17.52 8.15
C LEU A 53 -38.75 17.55 6.61
N SER A 54 -39.88 17.46 5.87
CA SER A 54 -39.87 17.59 4.41
C SER A 54 -39.42 18.97 3.97
N ALA A 55 -39.95 20.03 4.58
CA ALA A 55 -39.60 21.39 4.25
C ALA A 55 -38.11 21.68 4.44
N ALA A 56 -37.51 21.18 5.52
CA ALA A 56 -36.06 21.32 5.76
C ALA A 56 -35.19 20.65 4.68
N ILE A 57 -35.62 19.51 4.16
CA ILE A 57 -34.90 18.79 3.08
C ILE A 57 -35.10 19.51 1.74
N GLU A 58 -36.31 20.04 1.48
CA GLU A 58 -36.58 20.79 0.26
C GLU A 58 -35.85 22.14 0.25
N GLU A 59 -35.72 22.80 1.40
CA GLU A 59 -34.93 24.03 1.57
C GLU A 59 -33.45 23.77 1.40
N ALA A 60 -32.96 22.57 1.76
CA ALA A 60 -31.60 22.11 1.50
C ALA A 60 -31.34 21.72 0.04
N GLY A 61 -32.32 21.82 -0.85
CA GLY A 61 -32.21 21.61 -2.29
C GLY A 61 -32.46 20.18 -2.76
N TYR A 62 -33.07 19.34 -1.92
CA TYR A 62 -33.39 17.95 -2.27
C TYR A 62 -34.89 17.73 -2.35
N LYS A 63 -35.33 16.66 -3.02
CA LYS A 63 -36.76 16.35 -3.17
C LYS A 63 -37.15 15.18 -2.29
N VAL A 64 -38.14 15.35 -1.44
CA VAL A 64 -38.71 14.27 -0.62
C VAL A 64 -39.73 13.50 -1.45
N VAL A 65 -39.55 12.17 -1.54
CA VAL A 65 -40.43 11.25 -2.26
C VAL A 65 -41.48 10.66 -1.33
N SER A 66 -41.08 10.24 -0.15
CA SER A 66 -41.97 9.66 0.85
C SER A 66 -41.36 9.73 2.24
N ILE A 67 -42.22 9.77 3.26
CA ILE A 67 -41.87 9.54 4.67
C ILE A 67 -42.78 8.43 5.17
N GLN A 68 -42.19 7.45 5.85
CA GLN A 68 -42.92 6.34 6.44
C GLN A 68 -42.36 5.95 7.79
N ASP A 69 -43.17 5.35 8.64
CA ASP A 69 -42.67 4.78 9.88
C ASP A 69 -41.76 3.59 9.54
N ALA A 70 -40.61 3.59 10.12
CA ALA A 70 -39.63 2.56 9.94
C ALA A 70 -39.29 1.93 11.29
N GLN A 71 -39.08 0.64 11.30
CA GLN A 71 -38.30 0.05 12.37
C GLN A 71 -36.84 0.15 11.92
N ARG A 72 -35.97 0.82 12.71
CA ARG A 72 -34.55 0.52 12.56
C ARG A 72 -34.50 -0.98 12.61
N LYS A 73 -34.12 -1.63 11.49
CA LYS A 73 -33.61 -2.98 11.60
C LYS A 73 -32.64 -2.87 12.75
N LYS A 74 -33.00 -3.44 13.91
CA LYS A 74 -31.99 -3.84 14.84
C LYS A 74 -31.05 -4.60 13.90
N THR A 75 -29.84 -4.14 13.75
CA THR A 75 -28.74 -5.00 13.38
C THR A 75 -28.66 -5.99 14.54
N GLY A 76 -29.72 -6.74 14.67
CA GLY A 76 -29.91 -7.85 15.56
C GLY A 76 -29.39 -9.01 14.76
N PHE A 77 -28.08 -9.12 14.78
CA PHE A 77 -27.48 -10.42 14.75
C PHE A 77 -28.18 -11.20 15.88
N GLU A 78 -29.12 -12.08 15.52
CA GLU A 78 -29.47 -13.15 16.45
C GLU A 78 -28.17 -13.89 16.68
N PRO A 79 -27.64 -13.96 17.91
CA PRO A 79 -26.42 -14.71 18.16
C PRO A 79 -26.71 -16.13 17.68
N LEU A 80 -25.95 -16.60 16.68
CA LEU A 80 -25.82 -18.03 16.46
C LEU A 80 -25.56 -18.61 17.84
N VAL A 81 -26.39 -19.58 18.25
CA VAL A 81 -26.36 -20.20 19.58
C VAL A 81 -24.97 -20.80 19.79
N GLY A 82 -24.05 -19.98 20.20
CA GLY A 82 -22.66 -20.26 20.47
C GLY A 82 -22.33 -19.74 21.86
N ASP A 83 -21.62 -20.52 22.58
CA ASP A 83 -21.09 -20.38 23.90
C ASP A 83 -21.20 -18.94 24.47
N LYS A 84 -22.04 -18.75 25.48
CA LYS A 84 -22.26 -17.47 26.21
C LYS A 84 -20.98 -16.88 26.85
N LYS A 85 -19.84 -17.50 26.61
CA LYS A 85 -18.54 -17.15 27.20
C LYS A 85 -17.80 -16.05 26.41
N HIS A 86 -18.09 -15.86 25.14
CA HIS A 86 -17.39 -14.91 24.27
C HIS A 86 -18.36 -13.95 23.60
N GLU A 87 -18.01 -12.66 23.58
CA GLU A 87 -18.81 -11.58 22.99
C GLU A 87 -18.66 -11.54 21.48
N TYR A 88 -17.45 -11.87 20.97
CA TYR A 88 -17.11 -11.94 19.55
C TYR A 88 -16.51 -13.30 19.18
N ASP A 89 -16.61 -13.67 17.90
CA ASP A 89 -15.93 -14.83 17.36
C ASP A 89 -14.49 -14.47 16.96
N LEU A 90 -14.28 -13.24 16.46
CA LEU A 90 -12.98 -12.68 16.14
C LEU A 90 -12.85 -11.24 16.64
N ILE A 91 -11.78 -10.94 17.36
CA ILE A 91 -11.32 -9.59 17.61
C ILE A 91 -10.06 -9.36 16.78
N VAL A 92 -10.05 -8.26 15.99
CA VAL A 92 -8.91 -7.84 15.17
C VAL A 92 -8.32 -6.56 15.71
N ILE A 93 -7.02 -6.54 15.97
CA ILE A 93 -6.28 -5.37 16.43
C ILE A 93 -5.65 -4.69 15.21
N GLY A 94 -6.16 -3.50 14.86
CA GLY A 94 -5.85 -2.75 13.65
C GLY A 94 -7.03 -2.69 12.68
N SER A 95 -6.93 -1.81 11.71
CA SER A 95 -7.95 -1.60 10.65
C SER A 95 -7.36 -1.46 9.25
N GLY A 96 -6.15 -1.96 9.03
CA GLY A 96 -5.50 -1.99 7.72
C GLY A 96 -6.01 -3.13 6.83
N SER A 97 -5.33 -3.37 5.72
CA SER A 97 -5.75 -4.35 4.71
C SER A 97 -5.86 -5.79 5.25
N ALA A 98 -4.94 -6.21 6.15
CA ALA A 98 -5.04 -7.52 6.78
C ALA A 98 -6.29 -7.62 7.66
N ALA A 99 -6.55 -6.57 8.44
CA ALA A 99 -7.69 -6.51 9.35
C ALA A 99 -9.02 -6.58 8.61
N PHE A 100 -9.18 -5.75 7.55
CA PHE A 100 -10.42 -5.75 6.76
C PHE A 100 -10.62 -7.04 5.97
N ALA A 101 -9.57 -7.61 5.38
CA ALA A 101 -9.66 -8.89 4.69
C ALA A 101 -10.10 -10.03 5.64
N ALA A 102 -9.56 -10.04 6.85
CA ALA A 102 -9.97 -11.01 7.88
C ALA A 102 -11.41 -10.77 8.36
N ALA A 103 -11.77 -9.51 8.63
CA ALA A 103 -13.11 -9.17 9.12
C ALA A 103 -14.20 -9.49 8.08
N ILE A 104 -13.98 -9.15 6.81
CA ILE A 104 -14.89 -9.49 5.71
C ILE A 104 -15.06 -11.01 5.62
N ARG A 105 -13.94 -11.76 5.55
CA ARG A 105 -13.99 -13.22 5.47
C ARG A 105 -14.73 -13.85 6.64
N ALA A 106 -14.41 -13.41 7.87
CA ALA A 106 -15.06 -13.91 9.07
C ALA A 106 -16.57 -13.62 9.08
N THR A 107 -16.98 -12.42 8.66
CA THR A 107 -18.39 -12.05 8.62
C THR A 107 -19.16 -12.82 7.51
N GLU A 108 -18.54 -13.02 6.35
CA GLU A 108 -19.10 -13.88 5.28
C GLU A 108 -19.31 -15.32 5.76
N ALA A 109 -18.46 -15.80 6.67
CA ALA A 109 -18.61 -17.09 7.33
C ALA A 109 -19.61 -17.07 8.51
N GLY A 110 -20.31 -15.95 8.75
CA GLY A 110 -21.33 -15.82 9.80
C GLY A 110 -20.78 -15.49 11.18
N SER A 111 -19.53 -15.08 11.31
CA SER A 111 -18.89 -14.74 12.59
C SER A 111 -19.14 -13.29 13.01
N ARG A 112 -19.21 -13.06 14.35
CA ARG A 112 -19.28 -11.71 14.92
C ARG A 112 -17.87 -11.17 15.08
N VAL A 113 -17.62 -9.99 14.50
CA VAL A 113 -16.28 -9.39 14.42
C VAL A 113 -16.24 -8.01 15.08
N ALA A 114 -15.18 -7.74 15.85
CA ALA A 114 -14.81 -6.41 16.28
C ALA A 114 -13.41 -6.04 15.78
N LEU A 115 -13.27 -4.80 15.31
CA LEU A 115 -11.99 -4.18 14.92
C LEU A 115 -11.61 -3.15 15.98
N MET A 116 -10.35 -3.18 16.43
CA MET A 116 -9.79 -2.20 17.37
C MET A 116 -8.87 -1.25 16.62
N GLU A 117 -9.17 0.05 16.63
CA GLU A 117 -8.34 1.03 15.93
C GLU A 117 -7.96 2.20 16.84
N SER A 118 -6.67 2.46 16.98
CA SER A 118 -6.15 3.52 17.84
C SER A 118 -6.13 4.90 17.18
N ASN A 119 -6.15 4.95 15.85
CA ASN A 119 -6.03 6.17 15.05
C ASN A 119 -7.13 6.27 14.00
N VAL A 120 -6.74 6.32 12.73
CA VAL A 120 -7.65 6.49 11.59
C VAL A 120 -7.89 5.14 10.91
N VAL A 121 -9.15 4.76 10.75
CA VAL A 121 -9.56 3.53 10.07
C VAL A 121 -9.00 3.47 8.64
N GLY A 122 -8.57 2.27 8.21
CA GLY A 122 -8.05 2.00 6.87
C GLY A 122 -6.55 1.69 6.82
N GLY A 123 -5.82 1.94 7.91
CA GLY A 123 -4.39 1.63 8.04
C GLY A 123 -3.49 2.43 7.10
N THR A 124 -2.27 1.95 6.89
CA THR A 124 -1.21 2.67 6.16
C THR A 124 -1.56 2.89 4.69
N CYS A 125 -2.04 1.85 3.98
CA CYS A 125 -2.15 1.89 2.51
C CYS A 125 -3.04 3.01 2.00
N VAL A 126 -4.25 3.15 2.52
CA VAL A 126 -5.19 4.19 2.06
C VAL A 126 -4.86 5.56 2.64
N ASN A 127 -4.45 5.63 3.92
CA ASN A 127 -4.32 6.92 4.59
C ASN A 127 -2.98 7.63 4.33
N VAL A 128 -1.84 6.90 4.36
CA VAL A 128 -0.50 7.49 4.38
C VAL A 128 0.54 6.71 3.55
N GLY A 129 0.13 5.74 2.76
CA GLY A 129 1.03 4.85 2.01
C GLY A 129 0.76 4.81 0.51
N CYS A 130 0.27 3.66 0.02
CA CYS A 130 0.14 3.36 -1.41
C CYS A 130 -0.73 4.37 -2.16
N VAL A 131 -1.93 4.64 -1.66
CA VAL A 131 -2.88 5.54 -2.35
C VAL A 131 -2.32 6.96 -2.40
N PRO A 132 -2.00 7.62 -1.27
CA PRO A 132 -1.52 8.99 -1.33
C PRO A 132 -0.19 9.14 -2.07
N SER A 133 0.73 8.18 -1.98
CA SER A 133 1.99 8.27 -2.73
C SER A 133 1.77 8.18 -4.23
N LYS A 134 0.92 7.26 -4.72
CA LYS A 134 0.62 7.13 -6.15
C LYS A 134 -0.21 8.31 -6.68
N ALA A 135 -1.09 8.87 -5.85
CA ALA A 135 -1.81 10.10 -6.17
C ALA A 135 -0.88 11.32 -6.35
N MET A 136 0.31 11.31 -5.71
CA MET A 136 1.33 12.34 -5.90
C MET A 136 2.30 12.02 -7.04
N LEU A 137 2.66 10.73 -7.23
CA LEU A 137 3.57 10.31 -8.30
C LEU A 137 2.98 10.56 -9.70
N ALA A 138 1.70 10.25 -9.90
CA ALA A 138 1.05 10.37 -11.21
C ALA A 138 1.07 11.81 -11.77
N PRO A 139 0.66 12.87 -11.05
CA PRO A 139 0.77 14.23 -11.54
C PRO A 139 2.22 14.72 -11.69
N ALA A 140 3.16 14.28 -10.84
CA ALA A 140 4.56 14.60 -10.98
C ALA A 140 5.17 14.01 -12.26
N ASP A 141 4.79 12.77 -12.61
CA ASP A 141 5.19 12.14 -13.88
C ASP A 141 4.59 12.88 -15.09
N ALA A 142 3.32 13.27 -15.03
CA ALA A 142 2.68 14.05 -16.10
C ALA A 142 3.38 15.41 -16.30
N TYR A 143 3.73 16.10 -15.21
CA TYR A 143 4.47 17.34 -15.26
C TYR A 143 5.88 17.17 -15.86
N PHE A 144 6.62 16.14 -15.41
CA PHE A 144 7.94 15.83 -15.95
C PHE A 144 7.88 15.53 -17.45
N ARG A 145 6.95 14.66 -17.89
CA ARG A 145 6.77 14.30 -19.30
C ARG A 145 6.38 15.51 -20.16
N ALA A 146 5.65 16.47 -19.62
CA ALA A 146 5.32 17.70 -20.35
C ALA A 146 6.56 18.54 -20.73
N GLY A 147 7.63 18.49 -19.94
CA GLY A 147 8.90 19.16 -20.23
C GLY A 147 9.98 18.28 -20.88
N HIS A 148 9.80 16.96 -20.87
CA HIS A 148 10.85 15.99 -21.19
C HIS A 148 10.32 14.85 -22.06
N HIS A 149 9.90 15.13 -23.30
CA HIS A 149 9.50 14.09 -24.24
C HIS A 149 10.40 14.09 -25.52
N PRO A 150 10.64 12.92 -26.12
CA PRO A 150 11.55 12.77 -27.26
C PRO A 150 10.88 12.98 -28.62
N PHE A 151 9.59 13.35 -28.70
CA PHE A 151 8.82 13.39 -29.93
C PHE A 151 9.06 14.70 -30.69
N ALA A 152 9.58 14.58 -31.92
CA ALA A 152 9.73 15.73 -32.84
C ALA A 152 8.37 16.30 -33.22
N GLY A 153 8.30 17.62 -33.40
CA GLY A 153 7.08 18.32 -33.84
C GLY A 153 6.05 18.60 -32.75
N ILE A 154 6.29 18.14 -31.52
CA ILE A 154 5.47 18.47 -30.34
C ILE A 154 6.24 19.48 -29.47
N GLN A 155 5.61 20.62 -29.19
CA GLN A 155 6.14 21.62 -28.25
C GLN A 155 5.22 21.68 -27.03
N THR A 156 5.73 21.24 -25.89
CA THR A 156 5.06 21.33 -24.60
C THR A 156 5.99 21.97 -23.58
N SER A 157 5.43 22.51 -22.52
CA SER A 157 6.19 23.11 -21.44
C SER A 157 5.57 22.78 -20.10
N ALA A 158 6.42 22.60 -19.10
CA ALA A 158 6.03 22.45 -17.70
C ALA A 158 6.04 23.85 -17.05
N ASN A 159 4.87 24.49 -16.94
CA ASN A 159 4.75 25.91 -16.60
C ASN A 159 4.61 26.22 -15.10
N GLY A 160 4.85 25.25 -14.22
CA GLY A 160 4.77 25.42 -12.78
C GLY A 160 4.00 24.30 -12.09
N ILE A 161 4.23 24.18 -10.81
CA ILE A 161 3.58 23.21 -9.92
C ILE A 161 2.98 23.98 -8.75
N ASP A 162 1.71 23.67 -8.46
CA ASP A 162 1.10 23.98 -7.16
C ASP A 162 1.04 22.68 -6.35
N LEU A 163 2.08 22.44 -5.55
CA LEU A 163 2.14 21.25 -4.70
C LEU A 163 1.05 21.28 -3.63
N GLY A 164 0.62 22.45 -3.18
CA GLY A 164 -0.50 22.60 -2.25
C GLY A 164 -1.79 22.04 -2.83
N ALA A 165 -2.12 22.40 -4.08
CA ALA A 165 -3.29 21.85 -4.78
C ALA A 165 -3.19 20.34 -5.02
N MET A 166 -1.99 19.82 -5.31
CA MET A 166 -1.79 18.36 -5.42
C MET A 166 -2.04 17.65 -4.10
N VAL A 167 -1.56 18.21 -2.97
CA VAL A 167 -1.80 17.67 -1.62
C VAL A 167 -3.29 17.68 -1.28
N ASP A 168 -4.01 18.73 -1.61
CA ASP A 168 -5.45 18.83 -1.37
C ASP A 168 -6.22 17.79 -2.20
N SER A 169 -5.92 17.65 -3.49
CA SER A 169 -6.55 16.62 -4.35
C SER A 169 -6.24 15.19 -3.88
N LYS A 170 -5.00 14.94 -3.43
CA LYS A 170 -4.64 13.66 -2.80
C LYS A 170 -5.47 13.41 -1.53
N ALA A 171 -5.67 14.43 -0.69
CA ALA A 171 -6.44 14.31 0.54
C ALA A 171 -7.91 13.99 0.25
N GLU A 172 -8.53 14.65 -0.73
CA GLU A 172 -9.90 14.35 -1.19
C GLU A 172 -10.05 12.88 -1.63
N LEU A 173 -9.11 12.37 -2.44
CA LEU A 173 -9.13 10.97 -2.88
C LEU A 173 -8.99 10.00 -1.70
N VAL A 174 -8.09 10.30 -0.75
CA VAL A 174 -7.88 9.48 0.45
C VAL A 174 -9.15 9.44 1.31
N ASP A 175 -9.78 10.59 1.53
CA ASP A 175 -11.00 10.70 2.33
C ASP A 175 -12.16 9.94 1.67
N GLN A 176 -12.32 10.09 0.36
CA GLN A 176 -13.32 9.35 -0.40
C GLN A 176 -13.11 7.84 -0.27
N LEU A 177 -11.90 7.35 -0.56
CA LEU A 177 -11.63 5.91 -0.51
C LEU A 177 -11.73 5.34 0.89
N ARG A 178 -11.33 6.09 1.92
CA ARG A 178 -11.50 5.69 3.32
C ARG A 178 -12.98 5.55 3.67
N ALA A 179 -13.80 6.50 3.29
CA ALA A 179 -15.24 6.44 3.52
C ALA A 179 -15.86 5.24 2.80
N GLU A 180 -15.66 5.13 1.49
CA GLU A 180 -16.32 4.12 0.65
C GLU A 180 -15.81 2.69 0.89
N LYS A 181 -14.49 2.52 1.08
CA LYS A 181 -13.87 1.19 1.09
C LYS A 181 -13.57 0.65 2.47
N TYR A 182 -13.80 1.45 3.51
CA TYR A 182 -13.57 1.02 4.88
C TYR A 182 -14.79 1.31 5.78
N LEU A 183 -15.20 2.58 5.93
CA LEU A 183 -16.27 2.92 6.86
C LEU A 183 -17.64 2.39 6.41
N ASP A 184 -17.96 2.55 5.12
CA ASP A 184 -19.23 2.04 4.56
C ASP A 184 -19.24 0.51 4.54
N LEU A 185 -18.12 -0.13 4.16
CA LEU A 185 -18.01 -1.58 4.21
C LEU A 185 -18.14 -2.13 5.63
N ALA A 186 -17.53 -1.47 6.63
CA ALA A 186 -17.69 -1.89 8.01
C ALA A 186 -19.16 -1.86 8.47
N ARG A 187 -19.93 -0.86 8.02
CA ARG A 187 -21.38 -0.76 8.28
C ARG A 187 -22.16 -1.84 7.52
N GLU A 188 -21.83 -2.06 6.26
CA GLU A 188 -22.50 -3.05 5.40
C GLU A 188 -22.32 -4.47 5.93
N TYR A 189 -21.09 -4.83 6.29
CA TYR A 189 -20.78 -6.12 6.88
C TYR A 189 -21.16 -6.23 8.37
N GLY A 190 -21.42 -5.12 9.03
CA GLY A 190 -21.92 -5.07 10.41
C GLY A 190 -20.87 -5.37 11.48
N PHE A 191 -19.57 -5.21 11.19
CA PHE A 191 -18.59 -5.36 12.25
C PHE A 191 -18.46 -4.10 13.12
N THR A 192 -18.20 -4.31 14.42
CA THR A 192 -18.02 -3.25 15.39
C THR A 192 -16.62 -2.66 15.25
N ILE A 193 -16.53 -1.33 15.17
CA ILE A 193 -15.24 -0.62 15.30
C ILE A 193 -15.15 -0.03 16.68
N CYS A 194 -14.17 -0.48 17.48
CA CYS A 194 -13.84 0.05 18.79
C CYS A 194 -12.66 1.01 18.65
N GLN A 195 -12.89 2.28 18.95
CA GLN A 195 -11.84 3.30 18.88
C GLN A 195 -11.03 3.29 20.17
N GLY A 196 -9.75 3.05 20.07
CA GLY A 196 -8.81 3.06 21.19
C GLY A 196 -7.61 2.14 21.00
N LEU A 197 -6.61 2.32 21.83
CA LEU A 197 -5.48 1.40 21.90
C LEU A 197 -5.96 0.08 22.51
N ALA A 198 -5.69 -1.03 21.83
CA ALA A 198 -6.01 -2.36 22.31
C ALA A 198 -4.80 -2.96 23.04
N GLU A 199 -5.01 -3.43 24.25
CA GLU A 199 -3.98 -4.06 25.07
C GLU A 199 -4.48 -5.42 25.62
N PHE A 200 -3.68 -6.47 25.49
CA PHE A 200 -3.92 -7.72 26.19
C PHE A 200 -3.68 -7.53 27.69
N VAL A 201 -4.71 -7.76 28.48
CA VAL A 201 -4.59 -7.74 29.96
C VAL A 201 -4.26 -9.11 30.54
N ASP A 202 -4.60 -10.17 29.80
CA ASP A 202 -4.25 -11.57 30.04
C ASP A 202 -4.27 -12.36 28.71
N ALA A 203 -4.12 -13.68 28.76
CA ALA A 203 -4.06 -14.55 27.58
C ALA A 203 -5.35 -14.58 26.73
N GLU A 204 -6.47 -14.12 27.24
CA GLU A 204 -7.80 -14.25 26.63
C GLU A 204 -8.62 -12.94 26.65
N THR A 205 -8.10 -11.86 27.23
CA THR A 205 -8.86 -10.61 27.41
C THR A 205 -8.10 -9.44 26.82
N ILE A 206 -8.79 -8.64 26.01
CA ILE A 206 -8.30 -7.37 25.48
C ILE A 206 -9.06 -6.23 26.15
N GLU A 207 -8.36 -5.17 26.52
CA GLU A 207 -8.93 -3.89 26.91
C GLU A 207 -8.77 -2.88 25.76
N CYS A 208 -9.87 -2.23 25.38
CA CYS A 208 -9.90 -1.17 24.36
C CYS A 208 -10.93 -0.12 24.76
N GLY A 209 -10.55 1.16 24.77
CA GLY A 209 -11.46 2.26 25.13
C GLY A 209 -12.05 2.16 26.55
N GLY A 210 -11.40 1.44 27.47
CA GLY A 210 -11.86 1.18 28.85
C GLY A 210 -12.81 -0.01 28.99
N GLU A 211 -13.12 -0.73 27.91
CA GLU A 211 -13.93 -1.94 27.92
C GLU A 211 -13.05 -3.18 27.80
N ARG A 212 -13.42 -4.25 28.53
CA ARG A 212 -12.75 -5.55 28.45
C ARG A 212 -13.58 -6.51 27.64
N LEU A 213 -12.97 -7.00 26.57
CA LEU A 213 -13.62 -7.82 25.54
C LEU A 213 -12.92 -9.18 25.41
N ARG A 214 -13.71 -10.21 25.09
CA ARG A 214 -13.24 -11.57 24.85
C ARG A 214 -13.76 -12.13 23.55
N ALA A 215 -12.91 -12.90 22.86
CA ALA A 215 -13.27 -13.59 21.62
C ALA A 215 -12.78 -15.04 21.60
N ARG A 216 -13.31 -15.82 20.66
CA ARG A 216 -12.81 -17.18 20.39
C ARG A 216 -11.40 -17.15 19.81
N ALA A 217 -11.15 -16.16 18.93
CA ALA A 217 -9.87 -15.93 18.26
C ALA A 217 -9.52 -14.45 18.19
N TYR A 218 -8.23 -14.16 18.07
CA TYR A 218 -7.69 -12.82 17.96
C TYR A 218 -6.75 -12.74 16.76
N LEU A 219 -6.76 -11.61 16.07
CA LEU A 219 -5.84 -11.32 14.97
C LEU A 219 -5.09 -10.02 15.25
N ILE A 220 -3.76 -10.07 15.32
CA ILE A 220 -2.90 -8.90 15.37
C ILE A 220 -2.60 -8.46 13.94
N ALA A 221 -3.09 -7.27 13.55
CA ALA A 221 -2.96 -6.70 12.20
C ALA A 221 -2.57 -5.21 12.26
N THR A 222 -1.70 -4.86 13.20
CA THR A 222 -1.29 -3.49 13.53
C THR A 222 -0.28 -2.90 12.55
N GLY A 223 0.23 -3.69 11.61
CA GLY A 223 1.11 -3.26 10.55
C GLY A 223 2.51 -2.84 11.04
N ALA A 224 3.08 -1.83 10.40
CA ALA A 224 4.42 -1.33 10.68
C ALA A 224 4.48 0.20 10.61
N LEU A 225 5.49 0.77 11.28
CA LEU A 225 5.80 2.20 11.31
C LEU A 225 7.13 2.48 10.59
N PRO A 226 7.39 3.70 10.10
CA PRO A 226 8.71 4.07 9.58
C PRO A 226 9.81 3.79 10.61
N ALA A 227 10.89 3.13 10.19
CA ALA A 227 12.05 2.87 11.03
C ALA A 227 12.98 4.08 11.03
N LEU A 228 13.37 4.53 12.22
CA LEU A 228 14.31 5.63 12.38
C LEU A 228 15.70 5.08 12.69
N PRO A 229 16.72 5.38 11.86
CA PRO A 229 18.08 4.93 12.12
C PRO A 229 18.70 5.73 13.28
N PRO A 230 19.61 5.13 14.05
CA PRO A 230 20.26 5.78 15.19
C PRO A 230 21.38 6.75 14.71
N ILE A 231 20.98 7.81 14.02
CA ILE A 231 21.90 8.86 13.54
C ILE A 231 21.91 10.01 14.55
N GLU A 232 23.11 10.41 14.99
CA GLU A 232 23.30 11.50 15.92
C GLU A 232 22.64 12.80 15.43
N GLY A 233 21.83 13.42 16.28
CA GLY A 233 21.20 14.72 16.03
C GLY A 233 20.00 14.69 15.07
N LEU A 234 19.68 13.56 14.41
CA LEU A 234 18.63 13.47 13.40
C LEU A 234 17.26 13.90 13.94
N THR A 235 16.87 13.41 15.11
CA THR A 235 15.58 13.76 15.73
C THR A 235 15.48 15.23 16.05
N GLN A 236 16.55 15.84 16.57
CA GLN A 236 16.59 17.26 16.92
C GLN A 236 16.63 18.16 15.68
N ALA A 237 17.27 17.72 14.61
CA ALA A 237 17.33 18.45 13.35
C ALA A 237 15.98 18.51 12.62
N GLY A 238 15.10 17.53 12.86
CA GLY A 238 13.87 17.33 12.13
C GLY A 238 14.11 16.60 10.81
N TYR A 239 13.14 15.79 10.41
CA TYR A 239 13.19 14.97 9.21
C TYR A 239 11.77 14.67 8.69
N LEU A 240 11.70 14.33 7.42
CA LEU A 240 10.50 13.79 6.78
C LEU A 240 10.53 12.25 6.83
N THR A 241 9.35 11.66 6.93
CA THR A 241 9.12 10.22 6.72
C THR A 241 8.30 10.02 5.47
N SER A 242 8.03 8.76 5.08
CA SER A 242 7.10 8.45 3.99
C SER A 242 5.69 9.04 4.19
N THR A 243 5.28 9.26 5.44
CA THR A 243 4.01 9.88 5.78
C THR A 243 4.07 11.40 5.63
N THR A 244 5.02 12.05 6.30
CA THR A 244 5.07 13.52 6.36
C THR A 244 5.57 14.16 5.07
N ALA A 245 6.33 13.44 4.25
CA ALA A 245 6.76 13.91 2.93
C ALA A 245 5.58 14.13 1.96
N LEU A 246 4.49 13.39 2.12
CA LEU A 246 3.28 13.52 1.32
C LEU A 246 2.37 14.70 1.74
N GLU A 247 2.72 15.37 2.82
CA GLU A 247 2.02 16.57 3.33
C GLU A 247 2.78 17.87 3.05
N VAL A 248 3.96 17.78 2.44
CA VAL A 248 4.77 18.95 2.07
C VAL A 248 4.05 19.74 0.98
N ARG A 249 3.81 21.03 1.24
CA ARG A 249 3.05 21.91 0.34
C ARG A 249 3.93 22.77 -0.59
N GLN A 250 5.22 22.76 -0.37
CA GLN A 250 6.22 23.43 -1.23
C GLN A 250 7.44 22.53 -1.37
N PRO A 251 7.89 22.22 -2.60
CA PRO A 251 9.03 21.34 -2.78
C PRO A 251 10.29 21.98 -2.17
N PRO A 252 11.07 21.26 -1.35
CA PRO A 252 12.36 21.75 -0.87
C PRO A 252 13.29 21.98 -2.07
N ARG A 253 14.13 22.99 -2.04
CA ARG A 253 15.12 23.22 -3.10
C ARG A 253 16.16 22.11 -3.15
N GLU A 254 16.63 21.68 -1.96
CA GLU A 254 17.60 20.62 -1.79
C GLU A 254 17.08 19.59 -0.78
N LEU A 255 17.02 18.33 -1.21
CA LEU A 255 16.53 17.20 -0.41
C LEU A 255 17.61 16.12 -0.31
N ALA A 256 17.91 15.66 0.90
CA ALA A 256 18.66 14.43 1.11
C ALA A 256 17.71 13.27 1.43
N VAL A 257 17.86 12.14 0.74
CA VAL A 257 17.09 10.91 0.97
C VAL A 257 18.02 9.89 1.60
N ILE A 258 17.72 9.48 2.83
CA ILE A 258 18.44 8.42 3.53
C ILE A 258 17.74 7.09 3.27
N GLY A 259 18.42 6.21 2.51
CA GLY A 259 17.89 4.93 2.01
C GLY A 259 17.35 5.05 0.59
N ALA A 260 17.90 4.24 -0.32
CA ALA A 260 17.58 4.23 -1.75
C ALA A 260 16.98 2.89 -2.19
N ASN A 261 15.95 2.43 -1.45
CA ASN A 261 15.06 1.36 -1.86
C ASN A 261 13.70 1.95 -2.25
N ALA A 262 12.64 1.15 -2.41
CA ALA A 262 11.36 1.52 -2.98
C ALA A 262 10.84 2.90 -2.54
N ILE A 263 10.63 3.13 -1.24
CA ILE A 263 10.09 4.39 -0.71
C ILE A 263 11.02 5.58 -1.01
N GLY A 264 12.34 5.39 -0.79
CA GLY A 264 13.31 6.45 -1.02
C GLY A 264 13.43 6.83 -2.48
N LEU A 265 13.37 5.85 -3.39
CA LEU A 265 13.42 6.10 -4.83
C LEU A 265 12.14 6.76 -5.34
N GLU A 266 10.96 6.26 -4.95
CA GLU A 266 9.67 6.82 -5.35
C GLU A 266 9.54 8.29 -4.90
N LEU A 267 9.72 8.56 -3.62
CA LEU A 267 9.57 9.92 -3.08
C LEU A 267 10.72 10.84 -3.49
N GLY A 268 11.95 10.33 -3.57
CA GLY A 268 13.08 11.11 -4.08
C GLY A 268 12.88 11.53 -5.53
N GLN A 269 12.46 10.62 -6.41
CA GLN A 269 12.15 10.94 -7.80
C GLN A 269 10.92 11.86 -7.93
N LEU A 270 9.91 11.70 -7.08
CA LEU A 270 8.77 12.61 -6.97
C LEU A 270 9.26 14.06 -6.80
N PHE A 271 10.04 14.32 -5.74
CA PHE A 271 10.55 15.67 -5.47
C PHE A 271 11.51 16.16 -6.55
N MET A 272 12.34 15.27 -7.10
CA MET A 272 13.25 15.60 -8.19
C MET A 272 12.50 16.08 -9.44
N ARG A 273 11.42 15.41 -9.81
CA ARG A 273 10.54 15.80 -10.94
C ARG A 273 9.74 17.06 -10.67
N MET A 274 9.58 17.45 -9.41
CA MET A 274 9.01 18.73 -9.00
C MET A 274 10.05 19.85 -8.82
N GLY A 275 11.31 19.62 -9.25
CA GLY A 275 12.35 20.63 -9.29
C GLY A 275 13.30 20.67 -8.09
N SER A 276 13.18 19.74 -7.14
CA SER A 276 14.14 19.60 -6.05
C SER A 276 15.46 19.02 -6.54
N LYS A 277 16.59 19.53 -6.04
CA LYS A 277 17.88 18.86 -6.17
C LYS A 277 18.00 17.76 -5.13
N VAL A 278 17.98 16.50 -5.57
CA VAL A 278 17.92 15.35 -4.68
C VAL A 278 19.25 14.63 -4.60
N THR A 279 19.68 14.31 -3.36
CA THR A 279 20.84 13.46 -3.07
C THR A 279 20.36 12.20 -2.35
N PHE A 280 20.51 11.05 -3.00
CA PHE A 280 20.24 9.73 -2.41
C PHE A 280 21.49 9.23 -1.69
N LEU A 281 21.33 8.85 -0.42
CA LEU A 281 22.38 8.34 0.46
C LEU A 281 22.04 6.91 0.87
N GLU A 282 22.69 5.91 0.25
CA GLU A 282 22.47 4.50 0.50
C GLU A 282 23.64 3.89 1.27
N ALA A 283 23.34 3.18 2.35
CA ALA A 283 24.35 2.51 3.17
C ALA A 283 24.93 1.25 2.48
N MET A 284 24.09 0.57 1.69
CA MET A 284 24.49 -0.63 0.96
C MET A 284 25.37 -0.27 -0.26
N PRO A 285 26.12 -1.23 -0.81
CA PRO A 285 26.98 -1.01 -1.99
C PRO A 285 26.22 -0.58 -3.25
N ARG A 286 24.92 -0.85 -3.34
CA ARG A 286 24.04 -0.48 -4.47
C ARG A 286 22.65 -0.08 -3.98
N ILE A 287 21.93 0.72 -4.76
CA ILE A 287 20.52 1.00 -4.54
C ILE A 287 19.69 -0.26 -4.79
N THR A 288 18.45 -0.32 -4.30
CA THR A 288 17.58 -1.52 -4.46
C THR A 288 18.33 -2.83 -4.22
N PRO A 289 19.00 -3.03 -3.05
CA PRO A 289 19.96 -4.12 -2.85
C PRO A 289 19.34 -5.52 -2.88
N LEU A 290 18.01 -5.63 -2.77
CA LEU A 290 17.27 -6.90 -2.80
C LEU A 290 16.84 -7.32 -4.21
N GLU A 291 16.97 -6.43 -5.20
CA GLU A 291 16.65 -6.70 -6.60
C GLU A 291 17.91 -7.10 -7.39
N GLU A 292 17.74 -7.50 -8.65
CA GLU A 292 18.84 -7.82 -9.54
C GLU A 292 19.84 -6.66 -9.68
N PRO A 293 21.16 -6.91 -9.81
CA PRO A 293 22.16 -5.85 -9.98
C PRO A 293 21.85 -4.91 -11.15
N GLU A 294 21.32 -5.44 -12.24
CA GLU A 294 20.94 -4.68 -13.43
C GLU A 294 19.85 -3.62 -13.13
N VAL A 295 18.98 -3.87 -12.13
CA VAL A 295 18.02 -2.88 -11.64
C VAL A 295 18.74 -1.69 -11.03
N SER A 296 19.73 -1.98 -10.16
CA SER A 296 20.50 -0.93 -9.49
C SER A 296 21.26 -0.07 -10.48
N GLU A 297 21.96 -0.70 -11.44
CA GLU A 297 22.72 -0.01 -12.47
C GLU A 297 21.82 0.87 -13.36
N THR A 298 20.72 0.30 -13.85
CA THR A 298 19.76 0.99 -14.70
C THR A 298 19.12 2.16 -13.99
N MET A 299 18.59 1.95 -12.79
CA MET A 299 17.91 3.00 -12.04
C MET A 299 18.87 4.09 -11.56
N GLN A 300 20.09 3.75 -11.18
CA GLN A 300 21.10 4.74 -10.82
C GLN A 300 21.45 5.63 -12.00
N ALA A 301 21.65 5.07 -13.19
CA ALA A 301 21.91 5.83 -14.42
C ALA A 301 20.74 6.78 -14.73
N ILE A 302 19.50 6.29 -14.67
CA ILE A 302 18.30 7.09 -14.94
C ILE A 302 18.17 8.25 -13.95
N LEU A 303 18.34 8.00 -12.65
CA LEU A 303 18.26 9.06 -11.64
C LEU A 303 19.35 10.11 -11.83
N GLN A 304 20.57 9.71 -12.24
CA GLN A 304 21.66 10.63 -12.53
C GLN A 304 21.39 11.45 -13.80
N ASP A 305 20.86 10.83 -14.84
CA ASP A 305 20.46 11.52 -16.08
C ASP A 305 19.33 12.53 -15.85
N GLU A 306 18.41 12.23 -14.91
CA GLU A 306 17.37 13.16 -14.46
C GLU A 306 17.90 14.23 -13.47
N GLY A 307 19.22 14.27 -13.18
CA GLY A 307 19.88 15.31 -12.36
C GLY A 307 20.05 14.95 -10.87
N GLY A 308 19.68 13.76 -10.44
CA GLY A 308 19.88 13.28 -9.08
C GLY A 308 21.34 12.93 -8.77
N THR A 309 21.72 13.03 -7.51
CA THR A 309 23.00 12.54 -7.02
C THR A 309 22.78 11.24 -6.24
N VAL A 310 23.44 10.14 -6.65
CA VAL A 310 23.32 8.84 -5.97
C VAL A 310 24.67 8.47 -5.36
N LEU A 311 24.70 8.32 -4.04
CA LEU A 311 25.88 7.90 -3.27
C LEU A 311 25.57 6.61 -2.53
N THR A 312 26.34 5.55 -2.81
CA THR A 312 26.22 4.23 -2.20
C THR A 312 27.41 3.93 -1.28
N GLY A 313 27.27 2.98 -0.36
CA GLY A 313 28.29 2.68 0.65
C GLY A 313 28.51 3.84 1.63
N VAL A 314 27.46 4.60 1.90
CA VAL A 314 27.53 5.79 2.75
C VAL A 314 27.33 5.43 4.21
N LYS A 315 28.18 5.96 5.09
CA LYS A 315 27.97 5.87 6.54
C LYS A 315 27.68 7.26 7.11
N ILE A 316 26.40 7.54 7.33
CA ILE A 316 25.96 8.82 7.91
C ILE A 316 26.41 8.85 9.37
N ARG A 317 27.03 9.96 9.80
CA ARG A 317 27.56 10.17 11.14
C ARG A 317 26.62 11.02 11.98
N SER A 318 26.19 12.15 11.44
CA SER A 318 25.32 13.07 12.17
C SER A 318 24.49 13.94 11.24
N VAL A 319 23.36 14.41 11.77
CA VAL A 319 22.51 15.42 11.15
C VAL A 319 22.24 16.50 12.18
N HIS A 320 22.56 17.76 11.88
CA HIS A 320 22.36 18.88 12.79
C HIS A 320 21.58 19.99 12.10
N ARG A 321 20.80 20.71 12.89
CA ARG A 321 20.10 21.90 12.42
C ARG A 321 21.12 23.04 12.20
N ASP A 322 21.02 23.71 11.05
CA ASP A 322 21.86 24.84 10.65
C ASP A 322 20.95 25.97 10.15
N GLY A 323 20.45 26.78 11.07
CA GLY A 323 19.35 27.71 10.81
C GLY A 323 18.05 26.96 10.44
N GLU A 324 17.53 27.24 9.27
CA GLU A 324 16.36 26.51 8.71
C GLU A 324 16.75 25.25 7.95
N ARG A 325 18.03 25.04 7.70
CA ARG A 325 18.57 23.92 6.92
C ARG A 325 19.10 22.81 7.83
N ARG A 326 19.47 21.67 7.24
CA ARG A 326 20.06 20.50 7.89
C ARG A 326 21.43 20.25 7.30
N ARG A 327 22.45 20.26 8.16
CA ARG A 327 23.81 19.90 7.81
C ARG A 327 24.06 18.46 8.18
N MET A 328 24.45 17.66 7.19
CA MET A 328 24.70 16.23 7.31
C MET A 328 26.19 15.95 7.13
N SER A 329 26.78 15.16 8.03
CA SER A 329 28.12 14.64 7.87
C SER A 329 28.09 13.13 7.65
N PHE A 330 28.89 12.64 6.72
CA PHE A 330 28.95 11.23 6.37
C PHE A 330 30.31 10.83 5.82
N GLU A 331 30.61 9.54 5.86
CA GLU A 331 31.78 8.93 5.21
C GLU A 331 31.36 8.30 3.88
N HIS A 332 32.16 8.54 2.84
CA HIS A 332 31.97 7.93 1.53
C HIS A 332 33.34 7.74 0.86
N ARG A 333 33.62 6.53 0.40
CA ARG A 333 34.90 6.14 -0.26
C ARG A 333 36.14 6.54 0.57
N GLY A 334 36.08 6.29 1.88
CA GLY A 334 37.17 6.55 2.81
C GLY A 334 37.39 8.03 3.19
N GLY A 335 36.60 8.96 2.65
CA GLY A 335 36.66 10.39 2.97
C GLY A 335 35.43 10.88 3.72
N ARG A 336 35.62 11.81 4.65
CA ARG A 336 34.51 12.54 5.29
C ARG A 336 33.98 13.60 4.35
N ARG A 337 32.65 13.68 4.24
CA ARG A 337 31.92 14.66 3.43
C ARG A 337 30.83 15.33 4.25
N GLU A 338 30.45 16.52 3.83
CA GLU A 338 29.33 17.27 4.39
C GLU A 338 28.45 17.81 3.26
N ILE A 339 27.14 17.82 3.50
CA ILE A 339 26.15 18.49 2.66
C ILE A 339 25.19 19.27 3.56
N THR A 340 24.66 20.36 3.05
CA THR A 340 23.61 21.14 3.70
C THR A 340 22.39 21.18 2.78
N VAL A 341 21.25 20.73 3.29
CA VAL A 341 20.00 20.58 2.53
C VAL A 341 18.85 21.26 3.28
N ASP A 342 17.76 21.54 2.57
CA ASP A 342 16.57 22.13 3.19
C ASP A 342 15.79 21.09 3.99
N GLU A 343 15.70 19.84 3.49
CA GLU A 343 14.99 18.74 4.16
C GLU A 343 15.75 17.42 4.06
N VAL A 344 15.49 16.54 5.02
CA VAL A 344 15.99 15.16 5.05
C VAL A 344 14.81 14.21 5.06
N LEU A 345 14.71 13.35 4.07
CA LEU A 345 13.73 12.24 4.03
C LEU A 345 14.39 10.96 4.55
N VAL A 346 13.81 10.35 5.58
CA VAL A 346 14.23 9.06 6.11
C VAL A 346 13.37 7.94 5.51
N ALA A 347 14.00 7.07 4.72
CA ALA A 347 13.39 5.95 4.02
C ALA A 347 14.17 4.64 4.26
N THR A 348 14.61 4.41 5.51
CA THR A 348 15.48 3.30 5.93
C THR A 348 14.74 2.02 6.32
N GLY A 349 13.51 1.87 5.86
CA GLY A 349 12.65 0.71 6.13
C GLY A 349 11.55 1.01 7.14
N ARG A 350 10.91 -0.06 7.61
CA ARG A 350 9.78 -0.01 8.53
C ARG A 350 10.01 -0.99 9.68
N ARG A 351 9.49 -0.68 10.85
CA ARG A 351 9.51 -1.57 12.02
C ARG A 351 8.09 -2.05 12.36
N PRO A 352 7.92 -3.29 12.81
CA PRO A 352 6.63 -3.80 13.27
C PRO A 352 6.02 -2.91 14.36
N ASN A 353 4.71 -2.75 14.33
CA ASN A 353 3.99 -1.97 15.33
C ASN A 353 3.47 -2.90 16.44
N THR A 354 4.33 -3.19 17.41
CA THR A 354 4.09 -4.12 18.52
C THR A 354 4.12 -3.47 19.91
N ASP A 355 4.39 -2.17 19.97
CA ASP A 355 4.53 -1.45 21.25
C ASP A 355 3.19 -1.27 21.97
N GLY A 356 3.18 -1.43 23.29
CA GLY A 356 2.04 -1.08 24.17
C GLY A 356 0.82 -1.99 24.07
N MET A 357 0.94 -3.17 23.46
CA MET A 357 -0.19 -4.10 23.29
C MET A 357 -0.26 -5.20 24.35
N GLY A 358 0.65 -5.25 25.33
CA GLY A 358 0.65 -6.28 26.38
C GLY A 358 0.86 -7.70 25.84
N LEU A 359 1.62 -7.87 24.75
CA LEU A 359 1.81 -9.17 24.07
C LEU A 359 2.41 -10.23 24.98
N GLU A 360 3.29 -9.82 25.88
CA GLU A 360 3.90 -10.68 26.89
C GLU A 360 2.87 -11.25 27.89
N LYS A 361 1.82 -10.48 28.22
CA LYS A 361 0.72 -10.93 29.10
C LYS A 361 -0.13 -12.00 28.42
N ALA A 362 -0.18 -11.98 27.09
CA ALA A 362 -0.85 -12.97 26.27
C ALA A 362 0.03 -14.17 25.89
N GLY A 363 1.31 -14.20 26.31
CA GLY A 363 2.25 -15.26 25.97
C GLY A 363 2.68 -15.26 24.49
N ILE A 364 2.66 -14.09 23.85
CA ILE A 364 3.01 -13.91 22.44
C ILE A 364 4.48 -13.51 22.33
N GLU A 365 5.26 -14.32 21.63
CA GLU A 365 6.67 -14.08 21.39
C GLU A 365 6.89 -13.13 20.20
N LEU A 366 7.96 -12.33 20.33
CA LEU A 366 8.47 -11.49 19.24
C LEU A 366 9.77 -12.07 18.68
N THR A 367 10.05 -11.75 17.43
CA THR A 367 11.36 -11.98 16.81
C THR A 367 12.39 -10.97 17.34
N ASP A 368 13.69 -11.20 17.08
CA ASP A 368 14.77 -10.24 17.42
C ASP A 368 14.59 -8.86 16.79
N ARG A 369 13.77 -8.76 15.74
CA ARG A 369 13.42 -7.50 15.06
C ARG A 369 12.13 -6.88 15.55
N GLY A 370 11.54 -7.42 16.62
CA GLY A 370 10.31 -6.93 17.23
C GLY A 370 9.02 -7.27 16.47
N ALA A 371 9.06 -8.17 15.48
CA ALA A 371 7.88 -8.66 14.79
C ALA A 371 7.17 -9.75 15.61
N VAL A 372 5.86 -9.88 15.47
CA VAL A 372 5.12 -10.99 16.06
C VAL A 372 5.56 -12.28 15.38
N LYS A 373 6.06 -13.23 16.20
CA LYS A 373 6.50 -14.53 15.71
C LYS A 373 5.30 -15.39 15.34
N VAL A 374 5.27 -15.85 14.09
CA VAL A 374 4.23 -16.73 13.57
C VAL A 374 4.83 -17.95 12.88
N ASP A 375 4.03 -19.02 12.79
CA ASP A 375 4.30 -20.18 11.95
C ASP A 375 3.82 -19.97 10.50
N GLU A 376 3.99 -20.99 9.63
CA GLU A 376 3.54 -20.95 8.24
C GLU A 376 2.01 -20.85 8.07
N HIS A 377 1.25 -21.05 9.16
CA HIS A 377 -0.21 -20.91 9.23
C HIS A 377 -0.66 -19.58 9.83
N LEU A 378 0.28 -18.66 10.10
CA LEU A 378 0.09 -17.37 10.77
C LEU A 378 -0.34 -17.47 12.24
N ARG A 379 -0.13 -18.62 12.91
CA ARG A 379 -0.38 -18.80 14.33
C ARG A 379 0.76 -18.22 15.14
N THR A 380 0.45 -17.54 16.23
CA THR A 380 1.44 -17.09 17.20
C THR A 380 1.75 -18.20 18.21
N THR A 381 2.58 -17.91 19.21
CA THR A 381 2.81 -18.82 20.36
C THR A 381 1.60 -18.98 21.26
N ASN A 382 0.62 -18.07 21.21
CA ASN A 382 -0.68 -18.23 21.83
C ASN A 382 -1.64 -18.91 20.84
N PRO A 383 -2.20 -20.11 21.14
CA PRO A 383 -3.02 -20.89 20.20
C PRO A 383 -4.35 -20.23 19.80
N ARG A 384 -4.74 -19.12 20.46
CA ARG A 384 -5.94 -18.35 20.12
C ARG A 384 -5.63 -17.07 19.35
N VAL A 385 -4.34 -16.79 19.11
CA VAL A 385 -3.92 -15.54 18.48
C VAL A 385 -3.16 -15.82 17.19
N TRP A 386 -3.59 -15.16 16.13
CA TRP A 386 -2.92 -15.10 14.82
C TRP A 386 -2.33 -13.72 14.62
N ALA A 387 -1.41 -13.58 13.69
CA ALA A 387 -0.95 -12.27 13.24
C ALA A 387 -0.82 -12.25 11.71
N ALA A 388 -1.08 -11.10 11.09
CA ALA A 388 -1.06 -10.93 9.63
C ALA A 388 -0.58 -9.53 9.20
N GLY A 389 0.06 -9.46 8.05
CA GLY A 389 0.60 -8.24 7.47
C GLY A 389 1.94 -7.82 8.08
N ASP A 390 2.30 -6.56 7.91
CA ASP A 390 3.64 -6.02 8.22
C ASP A 390 4.11 -6.31 9.67
N VAL A 391 3.18 -6.53 10.59
CA VAL A 391 3.49 -6.82 12.01
C VAL A 391 4.22 -8.16 12.19
N THR A 392 4.09 -9.09 11.25
CA THR A 392 4.75 -10.40 11.26
C THR A 392 6.21 -10.35 10.80
N GLY A 393 6.62 -9.23 10.17
CA GLY A 393 7.93 -9.12 9.53
C GLY A 393 8.02 -9.79 8.15
N HIS A 394 6.92 -10.33 7.62
CA HIS A 394 6.80 -10.82 6.25
C HIS A 394 6.91 -9.68 5.23
N PRO A 395 6.98 -9.95 3.92
CA PRO A 395 7.08 -8.90 2.90
C PRO A 395 5.98 -7.85 3.03
N GLN A 396 6.36 -6.58 3.20
CA GLN A 396 5.48 -5.48 3.57
C GLN A 396 4.74 -4.90 2.36
N PHE A 397 3.81 -5.69 1.81
CA PHE A 397 2.95 -5.29 0.69
C PHE A 397 1.48 -5.41 1.08
N VAL A 398 0.66 -4.51 0.54
CA VAL A 398 -0.78 -4.46 0.84
C VAL A 398 -1.51 -5.76 0.47
N TYR A 399 -1.13 -6.37 -0.66
CA TYR A 399 -1.72 -7.63 -1.12
C TYR A 399 -1.25 -8.83 -0.28
N VAL A 400 -0.05 -8.81 0.29
CA VAL A 400 0.40 -9.79 1.29
C VAL A 400 -0.45 -9.68 2.53
N ALA A 401 -0.60 -8.46 3.06
CA ALA A 401 -1.41 -8.21 4.23
C ALA A 401 -2.87 -8.68 4.04
N ALA A 402 -3.49 -8.38 2.89
CA ALA A 402 -4.85 -8.81 2.58
C ALA A 402 -4.96 -10.34 2.45
N TYR A 403 -4.01 -10.97 1.77
CA TYR A 403 -3.96 -12.43 1.63
C TYR A 403 -3.81 -13.13 2.98
N GLU A 404 -2.85 -12.67 3.80
CA GLU A 404 -2.61 -13.20 5.14
C GLU A 404 -3.81 -13.00 6.07
N GLY A 405 -4.46 -11.84 6.02
CA GLY A 405 -5.66 -11.57 6.82
C GLY A 405 -6.80 -12.54 6.50
N ASN A 406 -7.08 -12.77 5.22
CA ASN A 406 -8.07 -13.75 4.78
C ASN A 406 -7.69 -15.16 5.24
N MET A 407 -6.42 -15.57 5.05
CA MET A 407 -5.93 -16.88 5.43
C MET A 407 -5.99 -17.09 6.94
N ALA A 408 -5.58 -16.10 7.74
CA ALA A 408 -5.63 -16.16 9.20
C ALA A 408 -7.06 -16.34 9.71
N ALA A 409 -8.05 -15.64 9.13
CA ALA A 409 -9.45 -15.80 9.50
C ALA A 409 -9.97 -17.22 9.21
N ARG A 410 -9.64 -17.80 8.06
CA ARG A 410 -10.00 -19.16 7.67
C ARG A 410 -9.36 -20.20 8.59
N ASN A 411 -8.07 -20.06 8.86
CA ASN A 411 -7.36 -20.94 9.79
C ASN A 411 -7.93 -20.86 11.21
N ALA A 412 -8.26 -19.63 11.68
CA ALA A 412 -8.73 -19.40 13.04
C ALA A 412 -10.17 -19.86 13.30
N LEU A 413 -11.07 -19.66 12.34
CA LEU A 413 -12.51 -19.81 12.53
C LEU A 413 -13.10 -21.01 11.81
N GLU A 414 -12.57 -21.37 10.65
CA GLU A 414 -13.07 -22.45 9.81
C GLU A 414 -12.26 -23.74 9.98
N GLY A 415 -11.14 -23.68 10.72
CA GLY A 415 -10.29 -24.85 10.98
C GLY A 415 -9.52 -25.33 9.75
N GLU A 416 -9.30 -24.46 8.76
CA GLU A 416 -8.46 -24.78 7.62
C GLU A 416 -6.98 -24.81 8.03
N ASP A 417 -6.15 -25.47 7.24
CA ASP A 417 -4.70 -25.62 7.48
C ASP A 417 -3.90 -24.99 6.33
N LEU A 418 -4.29 -23.75 5.97
CA LEU A 418 -3.67 -23.00 4.88
C LEU A 418 -2.28 -22.54 5.26
N LYS A 419 -1.35 -22.60 4.30
CA LYS A 419 0.04 -22.17 4.45
C LYS A 419 0.35 -21.00 3.54
N ILE A 420 1.19 -20.09 4.04
CA ILE A 420 1.65 -18.97 3.22
C ILE A 420 2.70 -19.44 2.20
N ASP A 421 2.57 -18.98 0.97
CA ASP A 421 3.52 -19.22 -0.12
C ASP A 421 3.89 -17.90 -0.81
N PHE A 422 5.16 -17.57 -0.80
CA PHE A 422 5.72 -16.37 -1.42
C PHE A 422 6.46 -16.64 -2.74
N THR A 423 6.39 -17.85 -3.28
CA THR A 423 7.20 -18.26 -4.44
C THR A 423 7.03 -17.34 -5.65
N SER A 424 5.80 -16.90 -5.93
CA SER A 424 5.49 -15.99 -7.04
C SER A 424 5.14 -14.57 -6.60
N LEU A 425 5.58 -14.16 -5.40
CA LEU A 425 5.25 -12.85 -4.85
C LEU A 425 5.79 -11.72 -5.74
N PRO A 426 4.95 -10.80 -6.26
CA PRO A 426 5.44 -9.64 -6.98
C PRO A 426 6.01 -8.56 -6.05
N ARG A 427 6.95 -7.80 -6.58
CA ARG A 427 7.51 -6.59 -5.97
C ARG A 427 7.49 -5.48 -7.01
N VAL A 428 6.98 -4.30 -6.66
CA VAL A 428 6.89 -3.16 -7.60
C VAL A 428 7.41 -1.90 -6.92
N ILE A 429 8.27 -1.16 -7.63
CA ILE A 429 8.73 0.19 -7.25
C ILE A 429 8.19 1.15 -8.32
N PHE A 430 7.37 2.08 -7.91
CA PHE A 430 6.66 3.01 -8.80
C PHE A 430 7.51 4.22 -9.18
N THR A 431 8.75 3.95 -9.59
CA THR A 431 9.61 4.94 -10.26
C THR A 431 9.20 5.12 -11.71
N GLY A 432 9.78 6.08 -12.39
CA GLY A 432 9.66 6.22 -13.82
C GLY A 432 11.03 6.09 -14.51
N PRO A 433 11.31 4.95 -15.18
CA PRO A 433 10.43 3.80 -15.39
C PRO A 433 10.16 2.98 -14.13
N THR A 434 9.07 2.22 -14.16
CA THR A 434 8.69 1.31 -13.07
C THR A 434 9.63 0.11 -13.02
N VAL A 435 9.99 -0.31 -11.80
CA VAL A 435 10.68 -1.58 -11.54
C VAL A 435 9.65 -2.60 -11.04
N ALA A 436 9.64 -3.79 -11.62
CA ALA A 436 8.80 -4.88 -11.13
C ALA A 436 9.56 -6.20 -11.20
N ALA A 437 9.40 -7.03 -10.17
CA ALA A 437 10.04 -8.35 -10.08
C ALA A 437 9.12 -9.37 -9.41
N THR A 438 9.32 -10.64 -9.71
CA THR A 438 8.67 -11.78 -9.05
C THR A 438 9.58 -13.00 -9.05
N GLY A 439 9.40 -13.88 -8.07
CA GLY A 439 10.26 -15.06 -7.90
C GLY A 439 11.68 -14.72 -7.44
N LEU A 440 12.61 -15.58 -7.79
CA LEU A 440 14.00 -15.53 -7.35
C LEU A 440 14.86 -14.66 -8.27
N THR A 441 15.81 -13.94 -7.70
CA THR A 441 16.96 -13.42 -8.46
C THR A 441 17.93 -14.56 -8.81
N ASP A 442 18.85 -14.31 -9.74
CA ASP A 442 19.90 -15.30 -10.06
C ASP A 442 20.80 -15.61 -8.83
N GLU A 443 21.11 -14.60 -8.02
CA GLU A 443 21.85 -14.76 -6.78
C GLU A 443 21.09 -15.63 -5.76
N GLN A 444 19.78 -15.40 -5.60
CA GLN A 444 18.92 -16.18 -4.71
C GLN A 444 18.77 -17.64 -5.19
N ALA A 445 18.61 -17.86 -6.48
CA ALA A 445 18.55 -19.20 -7.07
C ALA A 445 19.85 -19.98 -6.80
N ASN A 446 21.00 -19.37 -7.07
CA ASN A 446 22.32 -19.95 -6.79
C ASN A 446 22.53 -20.24 -5.30
N ALA A 447 22.12 -19.32 -4.42
CA ALA A 447 22.22 -19.52 -2.96
C ALA A 447 21.36 -20.70 -2.46
N GLN A 448 20.27 -21.03 -3.16
CA GLN A 448 19.43 -22.21 -2.89
C GLN A 448 19.93 -23.49 -3.60
N GLY A 449 21.08 -23.43 -4.31
CA GLY A 449 21.65 -24.57 -5.04
C GLY A 449 20.89 -24.88 -6.35
N ILE A 450 20.11 -23.97 -6.87
CA ILE A 450 19.40 -24.13 -8.14
C ILE A 450 20.32 -23.63 -9.26
N GLU A 451 20.76 -24.54 -10.14
CA GLU A 451 21.46 -24.14 -11.36
C GLU A 451 20.49 -23.38 -12.29
N CYS A 452 20.73 -22.09 -12.45
CA CYS A 452 19.89 -21.25 -13.31
C CYS A 452 20.63 -20.79 -14.58
N GLU A 453 19.84 -20.47 -15.59
CA GLU A 453 20.23 -19.75 -16.78
C GLU A 453 19.43 -18.45 -16.83
N CYS A 454 20.12 -17.32 -17.10
CA CYS A 454 19.53 -16.01 -17.07
C CYS A 454 19.66 -15.32 -18.43
N ARG A 455 18.64 -14.59 -18.85
CA ARG A 455 18.65 -13.79 -20.05
C ARG A 455 18.11 -12.40 -19.77
N VAL A 456 18.82 -11.39 -20.26
CA VAL A 456 18.44 -9.98 -20.18
C VAL A 456 18.13 -9.48 -21.58
N LEU A 457 16.91 -9.05 -21.81
CA LEU A 457 16.46 -8.40 -23.03
C LEU A 457 16.45 -6.89 -22.80
N PRO A 458 17.32 -6.10 -23.42
CA PRO A 458 17.26 -4.64 -23.33
C PRO A 458 16.02 -4.10 -24.04
N LEU A 459 15.40 -3.03 -23.53
CA LEU A 459 14.22 -2.43 -24.16
C LEU A 459 14.50 -1.85 -25.55
N SER A 460 15.77 -1.62 -25.92
CA SER A 460 16.15 -1.25 -27.29
C SER A 460 15.84 -2.35 -28.31
N ALA A 461 15.60 -3.58 -27.89
CA ALA A 461 15.15 -4.69 -28.74
C ALA A 461 13.62 -4.88 -28.72
N VAL A 462 12.88 -4.06 -27.99
CA VAL A 462 11.42 -4.17 -27.82
C VAL A 462 10.71 -3.15 -28.70
N PRO A 463 9.88 -3.57 -29.69
CA PRO A 463 9.23 -2.64 -30.64
C PRO A 463 8.42 -1.54 -29.98
N ARG A 464 7.72 -1.84 -28.88
CA ARG A 464 6.94 -0.83 -28.13
C ARG A 464 7.82 0.28 -27.55
N ALA A 465 8.98 -0.06 -27.00
CA ALA A 465 9.92 0.89 -26.43
C ALA A 465 10.51 1.81 -27.52
N LEU A 466 10.79 1.26 -28.70
CA LEU A 466 11.25 2.03 -29.86
C LEU A 466 10.19 3.04 -30.34
N VAL A 467 8.92 2.63 -30.40
CA VAL A 467 7.78 3.52 -30.76
C VAL A 467 7.60 4.62 -29.72
N ASN A 468 7.71 4.30 -28.43
CA ASN A 468 7.63 5.28 -27.36
C ASN A 468 8.88 6.16 -27.25
N ARG A 469 9.98 5.82 -27.97
CA ARG A 469 11.29 6.47 -27.90
C ARG A 469 11.85 6.54 -26.46
N ASP A 470 11.48 5.57 -25.64
CA ASP A 470 12.07 5.35 -24.32
C ASP A 470 12.51 3.88 -24.22
N THR A 471 13.80 3.67 -24.42
CA THR A 471 14.44 2.35 -24.39
C THR A 471 15.23 2.11 -23.10
N ARG A 472 15.05 2.97 -22.10
CA ARG A 472 15.70 2.82 -20.78
C ARG A 472 15.06 1.65 -20.03
N GLY A 473 15.84 0.61 -19.81
CA GLY A 473 15.41 -0.55 -19.06
C GLY A 473 15.59 -1.88 -19.78
N PHE A 474 15.00 -2.92 -19.22
CA PHE A 474 15.17 -4.30 -19.66
C PHE A 474 14.04 -5.20 -19.12
N VAL A 475 13.98 -6.44 -19.67
CA VAL A 475 13.27 -7.56 -19.07
C VAL A 475 14.27 -8.71 -18.88
N LYS A 476 14.39 -9.22 -17.65
CA LYS A 476 15.24 -10.37 -17.28
C LYS A 476 14.36 -11.56 -16.90
N ILE A 477 14.74 -12.75 -17.36
CA ILE A 477 14.16 -14.03 -16.94
C ILE A 477 15.25 -14.88 -16.32
N VAL A 478 14.96 -15.48 -15.17
CA VAL A 478 15.73 -16.52 -14.50
C VAL A 478 14.99 -17.83 -14.66
N ALA A 479 15.64 -18.82 -15.28
CA ALA A 479 15.06 -20.14 -15.51
C ALA A 479 15.98 -21.23 -14.96
N GLU A 480 15.40 -22.31 -14.43
CA GLU A 480 16.14 -23.50 -14.04
C GLU A 480 16.76 -24.16 -15.27
N ARG A 481 18.06 -24.38 -15.25
CA ARG A 481 18.84 -24.82 -16.43
C ARG A 481 18.39 -26.19 -16.98
N THR A 482 18.02 -27.10 -16.10
CA THR A 482 17.69 -28.49 -16.47
C THR A 482 16.31 -28.66 -17.04
N THR A 483 15.34 -27.88 -16.55
CA THR A 483 13.91 -28.01 -16.91
C THR A 483 13.43 -26.89 -17.80
N GLY A 484 14.14 -25.77 -17.87
CA GLY A 484 13.68 -24.54 -18.51
C GLY A 484 12.54 -23.81 -17.76
N ARG A 485 12.16 -24.27 -16.55
CA ARG A 485 11.10 -23.64 -15.75
C ARG A 485 11.50 -22.25 -15.32
N ILE A 486 10.62 -21.30 -15.52
CA ILE A 486 10.80 -19.90 -15.06
C ILE A 486 10.66 -19.88 -13.55
N ILE A 487 11.67 -19.38 -12.86
CA ILE A 487 11.74 -19.27 -11.40
C ILE A 487 11.88 -17.83 -10.92
N GLY A 488 12.15 -16.89 -11.83
CA GLY A 488 12.23 -15.49 -11.53
C GLY A 488 12.11 -14.62 -12.78
N ALA A 489 11.62 -13.40 -12.60
CA ALA A 489 11.60 -12.40 -13.65
C ALA A 489 11.67 -10.99 -13.06
N THR A 490 12.33 -10.08 -13.79
CA THR A 490 12.48 -8.68 -13.43
C THR A 490 12.27 -7.82 -14.68
N ALA A 491 11.54 -6.72 -14.54
CA ALA A 491 11.34 -5.74 -15.58
C ALA A 491 11.62 -4.33 -15.06
N VAL A 492 12.34 -3.54 -15.85
CA VAL A 492 12.44 -2.09 -15.70
C VAL A 492 11.87 -1.48 -16.98
N ALA A 493 10.65 -0.98 -16.91
CA ALA A 493 9.93 -0.47 -18.08
C ALA A 493 8.76 0.44 -17.66
N ASP A 494 8.25 1.24 -18.59
CA ASP A 494 6.94 1.86 -18.41
C ASP A 494 5.87 0.75 -18.32
N GLY A 495 5.07 0.75 -17.25
CA GLY A 495 4.09 -0.31 -17.01
C GLY A 495 4.68 -1.69 -16.64
N ALA A 496 5.90 -1.76 -16.09
CA ALA A 496 6.52 -3.03 -15.68
C ALA A 496 5.66 -3.86 -14.72
N GLY A 497 4.84 -3.20 -13.88
CA GLY A 497 3.88 -3.88 -13.00
C GLY A 497 2.86 -4.74 -13.76
N ASP A 498 2.41 -4.29 -14.94
CA ASP A 498 1.50 -5.05 -15.79
C ASP A 498 2.24 -6.19 -16.53
N VAL A 499 3.47 -5.93 -16.97
CA VAL A 499 4.31 -6.94 -17.65
C VAL A 499 4.61 -8.12 -16.73
N ILE A 500 4.93 -7.86 -15.47
CA ILE A 500 5.33 -8.89 -14.51
C ILE A 500 4.17 -9.86 -14.17
N GLN A 501 2.91 -9.48 -14.41
CA GLN A 501 1.77 -10.35 -14.15
C GLN A 501 1.84 -11.67 -14.94
N ALA A 502 2.35 -11.64 -16.17
CA ALA A 502 2.56 -12.85 -16.97
C ALA A 502 3.63 -13.77 -16.34
N ALA A 503 4.67 -13.18 -15.77
CA ALA A 503 5.71 -13.93 -15.06
C ALA A 503 5.20 -14.56 -13.76
N ILE A 504 4.31 -13.89 -13.02
CA ILE A 504 3.65 -14.45 -11.84
C ILE A 504 2.92 -15.74 -12.20
N TYR A 505 2.11 -15.73 -13.27
CA TYR A 505 1.44 -16.93 -13.74
C TYR A 505 2.41 -18.01 -14.23
N ALA A 506 3.49 -17.61 -14.93
CA ALA A 506 4.50 -18.55 -15.39
C ALA A 506 5.17 -19.29 -14.23
N ILE A 507 5.53 -18.60 -13.15
CA ILE A 507 6.12 -19.19 -11.95
C ILE A 507 5.08 -20.04 -11.21
N GLN A 508 3.90 -19.49 -10.97
CA GLN A 508 2.82 -20.15 -10.20
C GLN A 508 2.42 -21.49 -10.83
N PHE A 509 2.37 -21.56 -12.16
CA PHE A 509 1.97 -22.77 -12.89
C PHE A 509 3.16 -23.55 -13.45
N GLY A 510 4.39 -23.19 -13.12
CA GLY A 510 5.60 -23.91 -13.51
C GLY A 510 5.88 -23.93 -15.00
N LEU A 511 5.54 -22.86 -15.73
CA LEU A 511 5.75 -22.75 -17.17
C LEU A 511 7.25 -22.64 -17.49
N THR A 512 7.61 -23.19 -18.65
CA THR A 512 8.97 -23.10 -19.19
C THR A 512 9.17 -21.91 -20.12
N THR A 513 10.42 -21.53 -20.37
CA THR A 513 10.78 -20.51 -21.36
C THR A 513 10.25 -20.83 -22.75
N ASP A 514 10.29 -22.10 -23.19
CA ASP A 514 9.77 -22.55 -24.48
C ASP A 514 8.24 -22.38 -24.58
N GLN A 515 7.51 -22.69 -23.51
CA GLN A 515 6.06 -22.51 -23.48
C GLN A 515 5.69 -21.04 -23.57
N VAL A 516 6.38 -20.17 -22.84
CA VAL A 516 6.17 -18.71 -22.91
C VAL A 516 6.55 -18.17 -24.29
N ALA A 517 7.70 -18.59 -24.85
CA ALA A 517 8.16 -18.19 -26.17
C ALA A 517 7.19 -18.56 -27.30
N SER A 518 6.42 -19.65 -27.13
CA SER A 518 5.43 -20.13 -28.11
C SER A 518 3.99 -19.62 -27.89
N THR A 519 3.75 -18.91 -26.78
CA THR A 519 2.42 -18.37 -26.44
C THR A 519 2.12 -17.10 -27.25
N TRP A 520 0.83 -16.83 -27.51
CA TRP A 520 0.39 -15.57 -28.10
C TRP A 520 0.70 -14.39 -27.18
N SER A 521 1.21 -13.32 -27.76
CA SER A 521 1.42 -12.04 -27.07
C SER A 521 0.92 -10.89 -27.93
N PRO A 522 0.22 -9.88 -27.38
CA PRO A 522 -0.25 -8.76 -28.16
C PRO A 522 0.91 -7.91 -28.67
N TYR A 523 1.01 -7.77 -29.99
CA TYR A 523 2.06 -7.03 -30.66
C TYR A 523 2.00 -5.52 -30.33
N LEU A 524 3.15 -4.87 -30.29
CA LEU A 524 3.36 -3.47 -29.90
C LEU A 524 2.88 -3.12 -28.47
N THR A 525 3.00 -4.05 -27.54
CA THR A 525 2.80 -3.80 -26.11
C THR A 525 4.05 -4.14 -25.32
N PHE A 526 4.19 -3.62 -24.09
CA PHE A 526 5.26 -4.06 -23.20
C PHE A 526 5.08 -5.52 -22.72
N ALA A 527 3.86 -6.05 -22.73
CA ALA A 527 3.60 -7.46 -22.41
C ALA A 527 4.35 -8.41 -23.37
N GLU A 528 4.56 -8.02 -24.64
CA GLU A 528 5.36 -8.77 -25.61
C GLU A 528 6.82 -8.93 -25.17
N ALA A 529 7.37 -7.99 -24.40
CA ALA A 529 8.75 -8.02 -23.97
C ALA A 529 9.07 -9.27 -23.12
N PHE A 530 8.11 -9.80 -22.35
CA PHE A 530 8.29 -11.02 -21.59
C PHE A 530 8.43 -12.25 -22.50
N LYS A 531 7.62 -12.33 -23.58
CA LYS A 531 7.77 -13.38 -24.61
C LYS A 531 9.10 -13.26 -25.34
N LEU A 532 9.47 -12.04 -25.76
CA LEU A 532 10.75 -11.81 -26.42
C LEU A 532 11.94 -12.20 -25.54
N ALA A 533 11.88 -11.90 -24.23
CA ALA A 533 12.89 -12.33 -23.28
C ALA A 533 12.97 -13.86 -23.19
N ALA A 534 11.84 -14.57 -23.18
CA ALA A 534 11.82 -16.03 -23.21
C ALA A 534 12.42 -16.60 -24.52
N GLN A 535 12.21 -15.96 -25.64
CA GLN A 535 12.80 -16.38 -26.93
C GLN A 535 14.33 -16.27 -26.94
N THR A 536 14.93 -15.36 -26.15
CA THR A 536 16.40 -15.23 -26.10
C THR A 536 17.12 -16.47 -25.55
N PHE A 537 16.42 -17.39 -24.93
CA PHE A 537 17.03 -18.67 -24.48
C PHE A 537 17.41 -19.59 -25.65
N THR A 538 16.70 -19.49 -26.76
CA THR A 538 16.92 -20.38 -27.93
C THR A 538 17.20 -19.64 -29.24
N ARG A 539 16.98 -18.32 -29.30
CA ARG A 539 17.09 -17.52 -30.52
C ARG A 539 17.81 -16.20 -30.26
N ASP A 540 18.41 -15.68 -31.28
CA ASP A 540 18.93 -14.32 -31.33
C ASP A 540 17.81 -13.38 -31.82
N VAL A 541 17.16 -12.67 -30.89
CA VAL A 541 16.03 -11.80 -31.18
C VAL A 541 16.40 -10.61 -32.10
N SER A 542 17.69 -10.24 -32.18
CA SER A 542 18.15 -9.19 -33.09
C SER A 542 18.04 -9.58 -34.57
N LYS A 543 17.90 -10.88 -34.84
CA LYS A 543 17.72 -11.45 -36.19
C LYS A 543 16.27 -11.73 -36.55
N LEU A 544 15.33 -11.44 -35.66
CA LEU A 544 13.91 -11.58 -35.95
C LEU A 544 13.38 -10.30 -36.60
N SER A 545 12.43 -10.41 -37.52
CA SER A 545 11.71 -9.23 -37.99
C SER A 545 10.77 -8.75 -36.86
N CYS A 546 10.46 -7.46 -36.86
CA CYS A 546 9.59 -6.87 -35.82
C CYS A 546 8.17 -7.49 -35.72
N CYS A 547 7.75 -8.27 -36.72
CA CYS A 547 6.45 -8.95 -36.77
C CYS A 547 6.56 -10.48 -36.70
N ALA A 548 7.77 -11.05 -36.61
CA ALA A 548 8.00 -12.50 -36.63
C ALA A 548 8.44 -13.08 -35.27
N ALA A 549 8.19 -12.33 -34.20
CA ALA A 549 8.51 -12.75 -32.85
C ALA A 549 7.45 -13.68 -32.22
#